data_bf13a307ec9c9f0499a91cc9322782cf
#
_entry.id   bf13a307ec9c9f0499a91cc9322782cf
#
_cell.length_a   1.000
_cell.length_b   1.000
_cell.length_c   1.000
_cell.angle_alpha   90.00
_cell.angle_beta   90.00
_cell.angle_gamma   90.00
#
_symmetry.space_group_name_H-M   'P 1'
#
loop_
_entity.id
_entity.type
_entity.pdbx_description
1 polymer ?
#
loop_
_entity_poly.entity_id
_entity_poly.type
_entity_poly.pdbx_seq_one_letter_code
_entity_poly.pdbx_strand_id
1 'polypeptide(L)'
;MKNVLPPFIEIYRALIATPSISATEESLDQSNASLITLLAGWFSDLGFNVEVQPVPGTRNKFNMLASTGHGAGGLLLTGHTDTVPFDDGRWTRDPFTLTEHDNKLYGLGTADMKGFFAFILDALRDVDVTKLKKPLYILATADEETSMAGARYFSETTALRPDCAIIGEPTSLQPIRAHKGHISNVVRVLGQSGHSSDPARGVNAIELMHDAIGHIMQLRDSLKARYHYEAFTVPYPTLNLGHIHGGDASNRICACCELHMDIRPLPGMTLNDLNGLLNDALAPVSERWPGRLTVAELHPPIPGYECPPDHQLVEVVEKLLGTKTDMVNYCTEAPFMQTLCPTLVLGPGSINQAHQPDEYLETRFIKPTRELITQVVHHFCWH
;
A
#
# COMPACT_ATOMS: atom_id res chain seq x y z
N MET A 1 -36.53 9.32 10.16
CA MET A 1 -35.82 8.86 11.37
C MET A 1 -34.38 8.66 10.93
N LYS A 2 -33.36 9.31 11.57
CA LYS A 2 -31.96 8.98 11.29
C LYS A 2 -31.79 7.52 11.71
N ASN A 3 -31.32 6.66 10.81
CA ASN A 3 -30.92 5.32 11.18
C ASN A 3 -29.79 5.44 12.20
N VAL A 4 -29.94 4.76 13.33
CA VAL A 4 -28.90 4.78 14.38
C VAL A 4 -27.83 3.80 13.94
N LEU A 5 -26.57 4.26 13.81
CA LEU A 5 -25.44 3.38 13.52
C LEU A 5 -25.37 2.24 14.55
N PRO A 6 -25.05 1.01 14.13
CA PRO A 6 -24.81 -0.09 15.06
C PRO A 6 -23.65 0.26 16.03
N PRO A 7 -23.55 -0.38 17.20
CA PRO A 7 -22.36 -0.24 18.06
C PRO A 7 -21.07 -0.55 17.35
N PHE A 8 -19.95 0.03 17.80
CA PHE A 8 -18.61 -0.16 17.21
C PHE A 8 -18.29 -1.63 16.89
N ILE A 9 -18.50 -2.51 17.86
CA ILE A 9 -18.18 -3.93 17.70
C ILE A 9 -19.04 -4.63 16.62
N GLU A 10 -20.27 -4.19 16.43
CA GLU A 10 -21.16 -4.73 15.39
C GLU A 10 -20.74 -4.26 14.00
N ILE A 11 -20.34 -2.98 13.87
CA ILE A 11 -19.76 -2.45 12.63
C ILE A 11 -18.48 -3.22 12.30
N TYR A 12 -17.59 -3.37 13.28
CA TYR A 12 -16.33 -4.07 13.13
C TYR A 12 -16.54 -5.52 12.70
N ARG A 13 -17.47 -6.23 13.36
CA ARG A 13 -17.85 -7.61 13.02
C ARG A 13 -18.35 -7.72 11.58
N ALA A 14 -19.20 -6.81 11.14
CA ALA A 14 -19.73 -6.80 9.78
C ALA A 14 -18.65 -6.55 8.73
N LEU A 15 -17.68 -5.66 9.01
CA LEU A 15 -16.54 -5.42 8.11
C LEU A 15 -15.67 -6.68 7.97
N ILE A 16 -15.35 -7.34 9.09
CA ILE A 16 -14.53 -8.56 9.07
C ILE A 16 -15.26 -9.70 8.39
N ALA A 17 -16.54 -9.86 8.64
CA ALA A 17 -17.38 -10.91 8.05
C ALA A 17 -17.64 -10.74 6.54
N THR A 18 -17.21 -9.62 5.95
CA THR A 18 -17.37 -9.37 4.52
C THR A 18 -16.02 -9.59 3.81
N PRO A 19 -15.82 -10.73 3.12
CA PRO A 19 -14.59 -11.01 2.40
C PRO A 19 -14.34 -10.00 1.27
N SER A 20 -13.08 -9.63 1.08
CA SER A 20 -12.65 -8.66 0.08
C SER A 20 -11.18 -8.87 -0.32
N ILE A 21 -10.79 -10.09 -0.58
CA ILE A 21 -9.39 -10.45 -0.89
C ILE A 21 -8.98 -9.87 -2.24
N SER A 22 -7.80 -9.23 -2.28
CA SER A 22 -7.09 -8.90 -3.51
C SER A 22 -5.95 -9.90 -3.73
N ALA A 23 -5.91 -10.51 -4.91
CA ALA A 23 -4.88 -11.46 -5.28
C ALA A 23 -4.53 -11.38 -6.77
N THR A 24 -3.28 -11.68 -7.09
CA THR A 24 -2.84 -11.84 -8.49
C THR A 24 -3.37 -13.12 -9.10
N GLU A 25 -3.59 -14.15 -8.29
CA GLU A 25 -4.24 -15.39 -8.70
C GLU A 25 -5.76 -15.20 -8.74
N GLU A 26 -6.34 -15.40 -9.93
CA GLU A 26 -7.76 -15.16 -10.21
C GLU A 26 -8.71 -15.95 -9.32
N SER A 27 -8.33 -17.16 -8.95
CA SER A 27 -9.14 -18.07 -8.11
C SER A 27 -9.30 -17.56 -6.68
N LEU A 28 -8.39 -16.72 -6.20
CA LEU A 28 -8.37 -16.15 -4.85
C LEU A 28 -8.90 -14.71 -4.81
N ASP A 29 -8.91 -14.02 -5.96
CA ASP A 29 -9.31 -12.61 -6.03
C ASP A 29 -10.82 -12.44 -5.85
N GLN A 30 -11.24 -11.50 -5.01
CA GLN A 30 -12.63 -11.25 -4.66
C GLN A 30 -13.00 -9.78 -4.88
N SER A 31 -14.25 -9.53 -5.23
CA SER A 31 -14.79 -8.16 -5.29
C SER A 31 -14.96 -7.57 -3.88
N ASN A 32 -14.65 -6.29 -3.72
CA ASN A 32 -14.97 -5.54 -2.51
C ASN A 32 -16.37 -4.89 -2.52
N ALA A 33 -17.21 -5.16 -3.55
CA ALA A 33 -18.51 -4.50 -3.73
C ALA A 33 -19.45 -4.61 -2.52
N SER A 34 -19.49 -5.77 -1.86
CA SER A 34 -20.33 -5.97 -0.66
C SER A 34 -19.87 -5.09 0.50
N LEU A 35 -18.56 -4.98 0.72
CA LEU A 35 -17.98 -4.13 1.74
C LEU A 35 -18.23 -2.64 1.45
N ILE A 36 -18.03 -2.23 0.21
CA ILE A 36 -18.35 -0.86 -0.26
C ILE A 36 -19.81 -0.54 -0.05
N THR A 37 -20.73 -1.49 -0.31
CA THR A 37 -22.17 -1.29 -0.09
C THR A 37 -22.49 -1.06 1.40
N LEU A 38 -21.86 -1.80 2.30
CA LEU A 38 -22.02 -1.59 3.76
C LEU A 38 -21.52 -0.20 4.17
N LEU A 39 -20.32 0.17 3.76
CA LEU A 39 -19.71 1.47 4.07
C LEU A 39 -20.59 2.61 3.52
N ALA A 40 -21.00 2.51 2.24
CA ALA A 40 -21.85 3.50 1.60
C ALA A 40 -23.18 3.72 2.35
N GLY A 41 -23.80 2.65 2.84
CA GLY A 41 -25.01 2.73 3.66
C GLY A 41 -24.76 3.50 4.95
N TRP A 42 -23.75 3.13 5.71
CA TRP A 42 -23.48 3.77 7.02
C TRP A 42 -23.05 5.23 6.89
N PHE A 43 -22.22 5.59 5.89
CA PHE A 43 -21.87 6.99 5.68
C PHE A 43 -23.05 7.82 5.18
N SER A 44 -23.93 7.24 4.36
CA SER A 44 -25.18 7.90 3.97
C SER A 44 -26.11 8.14 5.18
N ASP A 45 -26.20 7.18 6.10
CA ASP A 45 -26.98 7.33 7.35
C ASP A 45 -26.42 8.44 8.26
N LEU A 46 -25.11 8.68 8.24
CA LEU A 46 -24.45 9.81 8.91
C LEU A 46 -24.68 11.15 8.20
N GLY A 47 -25.21 11.16 6.97
CA GLY A 47 -25.49 12.38 6.21
C GLY A 47 -24.40 12.77 5.22
N PHE A 48 -23.50 11.87 4.87
CA PHE A 48 -22.55 12.08 3.80
C PHE A 48 -23.18 11.90 2.43
N ASN A 49 -22.71 12.66 1.46
CA ASN A 49 -22.91 12.36 0.05
C ASN A 49 -21.92 11.25 -0.35
N VAL A 50 -22.43 10.14 -0.87
CA VAL A 50 -21.60 8.96 -1.17
C VAL A 50 -21.59 8.70 -2.68
N GLU A 51 -20.38 8.54 -3.23
CA GLU A 51 -20.13 8.17 -4.61
C GLU A 51 -19.34 6.85 -4.62
N VAL A 52 -19.77 5.90 -5.45
CA VAL A 52 -19.10 4.62 -5.67
C VAL A 52 -18.56 4.59 -7.09
N GLN A 53 -17.27 4.38 -7.24
CA GLN A 53 -16.57 4.45 -8.51
C GLN A 53 -15.97 3.08 -8.84
N PRO A 54 -16.30 2.46 -9.99
CA PRO A 54 -15.61 1.27 -10.45
C PRO A 54 -14.15 1.62 -10.79
N VAL A 55 -13.22 0.77 -10.39
CA VAL A 55 -11.78 0.94 -10.68
C VAL A 55 -11.45 0.25 -12.01
N PRO A 56 -11.08 1.02 -13.05
CA PRO A 56 -10.79 0.45 -14.37
C PRO A 56 -9.62 -0.54 -14.34
N GLY A 57 -9.70 -1.58 -15.16
CA GLY A 57 -8.64 -2.59 -15.27
C GLY A 57 -8.59 -3.61 -14.14
N THR A 58 -9.51 -3.52 -13.16
CA THR A 58 -9.64 -4.46 -12.06
C THR A 58 -10.86 -5.38 -12.24
N ARG A 59 -10.94 -6.45 -11.45
CA ARG A 59 -12.07 -7.39 -11.48
C ARG A 59 -13.12 -7.02 -10.44
N ASN A 60 -14.12 -6.20 -10.82
CA ASN A 60 -15.20 -5.77 -9.94
C ASN A 60 -14.70 -5.14 -8.63
N LYS A 61 -13.69 -4.28 -8.71
CA LYS A 61 -13.22 -3.49 -7.58
C LYS A 61 -13.78 -2.07 -7.66
N PHE A 62 -14.07 -1.50 -6.52
CA PHE A 62 -14.72 -0.20 -6.41
C PHE A 62 -14.03 0.64 -5.34
N ASN A 63 -13.87 1.93 -5.62
CA ASN A 63 -13.63 2.93 -4.60
C ASN A 63 -14.96 3.48 -4.09
N MET A 64 -14.98 3.98 -2.86
CA MET A 64 -16.07 4.80 -2.32
C MET A 64 -15.52 6.12 -1.81
N LEU A 65 -16.12 7.20 -2.26
CA LEU A 65 -15.91 8.54 -1.70
C LEU A 65 -17.16 8.98 -0.96
N ALA A 66 -17.06 9.21 0.34
CA ALA A 66 -18.08 9.87 1.13
C ALA A 66 -17.61 11.28 1.47
N SER A 67 -18.43 12.28 1.25
CA SER A 67 -18.09 13.70 1.43
C SER A 67 -19.19 14.47 2.15
N THR A 68 -18.79 15.43 2.98
CA THR A 68 -19.71 16.36 3.65
C THR A 68 -19.02 17.68 3.91
N GLY A 69 -19.80 18.70 4.28
CA GLY A 69 -19.30 20.05 4.50
C GLY A 69 -19.33 20.91 3.23
N HIS A 70 -18.81 22.11 3.33
CA HIS A 70 -18.83 23.11 2.25
C HIS A 70 -17.48 23.79 2.12
N GLY A 71 -17.20 24.34 0.94
CA GLY A 71 -15.97 25.10 0.68
C GLY A 71 -14.83 24.27 0.11
N ALA A 72 -13.62 24.81 0.22
CA ALA A 72 -12.38 24.18 -0.23
C ALA A 72 -11.56 23.65 0.96
N GLY A 73 -10.60 22.78 0.69
CA GLY A 73 -9.71 22.23 1.70
C GLY A 73 -10.36 21.10 2.50
N GLY A 74 -10.16 21.10 3.80
CA GLY A 74 -10.66 20.10 4.73
C GLY A 74 -9.77 18.88 4.90
N LEU A 75 -10.31 17.80 5.43
CA LEU A 75 -9.59 16.58 5.81
C LEU A 75 -10.04 15.39 4.96
N LEU A 76 -9.07 14.62 4.49
CA LEU A 76 -9.29 13.30 3.89
C LEU A 76 -8.83 12.20 4.87
N LEU A 77 -9.75 11.31 5.26
CA LEU A 77 -9.43 10.05 5.92
C LEU A 77 -9.56 8.93 4.91
N THR A 78 -8.55 8.10 4.78
CA THR A 78 -8.52 7.08 3.74
C THR A 78 -7.92 5.77 4.21
N GLY A 79 -8.23 4.69 3.51
CA GLY A 79 -7.68 3.38 3.68
C GLY A 79 -8.23 2.39 2.66
N HIS A 80 -7.56 1.26 2.55
CA HIS A 80 -8.01 0.20 1.65
C HIS A 80 -9.05 -0.71 2.28
N THR A 81 -9.83 -1.33 1.41
CA THR A 81 -10.93 -2.22 1.78
C THR A 81 -10.61 -3.70 1.55
N ASP A 82 -9.56 -3.96 0.80
CA ASP A 82 -9.13 -5.30 0.49
C ASP A 82 -8.21 -5.88 1.58
N THR A 83 -7.93 -7.15 1.48
CA THR A 83 -7.02 -7.91 2.33
C THR A 83 -6.22 -8.88 1.49
N VAL A 84 -5.07 -9.32 1.99
CA VAL A 84 -4.31 -10.42 1.39
C VAL A 84 -5.08 -11.75 1.44
N PRO A 85 -4.76 -12.75 0.58
CA PRO A 85 -5.20 -14.11 0.79
C PRO A 85 -4.73 -14.65 2.13
N PHE A 86 -5.56 -15.42 2.80
CA PHE A 86 -5.19 -16.08 4.04
C PHE A 86 -4.65 -17.50 3.79
N ASP A 87 -3.78 -17.95 4.69
CA ASP A 87 -3.23 -19.31 4.63
C ASP A 87 -4.06 -20.25 5.51
N ASP A 88 -4.94 -21.02 4.89
CA ASP A 88 -5.85 -21.96 5.55
C ASP A 88 -5.15 -22.95 6.49
N GLY A 89 -3.88 -23.30 6.20
CA GLY A 89 -3.12 -24.25 6.99
C GLY A 89 -2.54 -23.68 8.28
N ARG A 90 -2.50 -22.34 8.43
CA ARG A 90 -1.86 -21.66 9.59
C ARG A 90 -2.83 -20.85 10.43
N TRP A 91 -4.02 -20.53 9.94
CA TRP A 91 -5.04 -19.86 10.74
C TRP A 91 -5.66 -20.85 11.73
N THR A 92 -5.71 -20.49 13.02
CA THR A 92 -6.35 -21.30 14.07
C THR A 92 -7.80 -20.89 14.32
N ARG A 93 -8.22 -19.73 13.78
CA ARG A 93 -9.58 -19.17 13.85
C ARG A 93 -10.10 -18.92 12.44
N ASP A 94 -11.42 -18.83 12.29
CA ASP A 94 -12.02 -18.39 11.04
C ASP A 94 -11.66 -16.92 10.76
N PRO A 95 -10.95 -16.59 9.65
CA PRO A 95 -10.51 -15.24 9.34
C PRO A 95 -11.65 -14.25 9.13
N PHE A 96 -12.85 -14.72 8.80
CA PHE A 96 -14.05 -13.91 8.56
C PHE A 96 -15.02 -13.89 9.74
N THR A 97 -14.64 -14.46 10.87
CA THR A 97 -15.45 -14.42 12.11
C THR A 97 -14.68 -13.64 13.18
N LEU A 98 -15.15 -12.41 13.48
CA LEU A 98 -14.55 -11.60 14.54
C LEU A 98 -14.59 -12.33 15.88
N THR A 99 -13.42 -12.69 16.39
CA THR A 99 -13.26 -13.39 17.67
C THR A 99 -12.60 -12.47 18.68
N GLU A 100 -13.28 -12.22 19.80
CA GLU A 100 -12.74 -11.46 20.94
C GLU A 100 -12.13 -12.41 21.96
N HIS A 101 -10.82 -12.26 22.22
CA HIS A 101 -10.10 -13.06 23.20
C HIS A 101 -8.85 -12.30 23.68
N ASP A 102 -8.57 -12.33 24.99
CA ASP A 102 -7.39 -11.74 25.64
C ASP A 102 -7.11 -10.28 25.23
N ASN A 103 -8.15 -9.44 25.28
CA ASN A 103 -8.08 -8.03 24.87
C ASN A 103 -7.64 -7.83 23.40
N LYS A 104 -7.93 -8.79 22.54
CA LYS A 104 -7.67 -8.75 21.11
C LYS A 104 -8.93 -9.08 20.33
N LEU A 105 -9.04 -8.45 19.18
CA LEU A 105 -10.05 -8.69 18.15
C LEU A 105 -9.39 -9.40 16.99
N TYR A 106 -9.60 -10.70 16.84
CA TYR A 106 -9.01 -11.53 15.78
C TYR A 106 -9.89 -11.55 14.53
N GLY A 107 -9.27 -11.52 13.36
CA GLY A 107 -9.90 -11.63 12.06
C GLY A 107 -9.09 -10.93 10.98
N LEU A 108 -9.24 -11.34 9.74
CA LEU A 108 -8.52 -10.80 8.58
C LEU A 108 -9.00 -9.38 8.25
N GLY A 109 -8.06 -8.42 8.21
CA GLY A 109 -8.35 -6.99 8.03
C GLY A 109 -8.72 -6.26 9.33
N THR A 110 -8.51 -6.90 10.51
CA THR A 110 -8.65 -6.23 11.80
C THR A 110 -7.57 -5.18 12.02
N ALA A 111 -6.34 -5.45 11.66
CA ALA A 111 -5.25 -4.49 11.72
C ALA A 111 -4.99 -3.87 10.34
N ASP A 112 -5.01 -4.66 9.28
CA ASP A 112 -4.62 -4.28 7.91
C ASP A 112 -5.79 -4.48 6.92
N MET A 113 -6.48 -3.38 6.57
CA MET A 113 -6.76 -2.23 7.43
C MET A 113 -8.24 -1.88 7.39
N LYS A 114 -9.12 -2.75 6.79
CA LYS A 114 -10.56 -2.43 6.62
C LYS A 114 -11.28 -2.13 7.94
N GLY A 115 -10.78 -2.66 9.08
CA GLY A 115 -11.26 -2.32 10.41
C GLY A 115 -11.19 -0.84 10.75
N PHE A 116 -10.31 -0.06 10.11
CA PHE A 116 -10.16 1.38 10.32
C PHE A 116 -11.46 2.17 10.06
N PHE A 117 -12.27 1.73 9.11
CA PHE A 117 -13.55 2.39 8.83
C PHE A 117 -14.54 2.33 9.99
N ALA A 118 -14.48 1.31 10.84
CA ALA A 118 -15.31 1.27 12.05
C ALA A 118 -14.91 2.37 13.04
N PHE A 119 -13.62 2.71 13.12
CA PHE A 119 -13.14 3.81 13.98
C PHE A 119 -13.62 5.17 13.48
N ILE A 120 -13.59 5.37 12.15
CA ILE A 120 -14.12 6.60 11.54
C ILE A 120 -15.62 6.74 11.84
N LEU A 121 -16.39 5.68 11.61
CA LEU A 121 -17.84 5.67 11.85
C LEU A 121 -18.16 5.93 13.34
N ASP A 122 -17.41 5.30 14.25
CA ASP A 122 -17.62 5.48 15.69
C ASP A 122 -17.21 6.89 16.17
N ALA A 123 -16.12 7.45 15.63
CA ALA A 123 -15.70 8.82 15.94
C ALA A 123 -16.70 9.88 15.45
N LEU A 124 -17.39 9.60 14.36
CA LEU A 124 -18.36 10.52 13.74
C LEU A 124 -19.79 10.32 14.23
N ARG A 125 -20.05 9.28 15.02
CA ARG A 125 -21.40 8.91 15.51
C ARG A 125 -22.16 10.08 16.12
N ASP A 126 -21.50 10.86 16.95
CA ASP A 126 -22.08 11.98 17.69
C ASP A 126 -21.76 13.34 17.05
N VAL A 127 -21.11 13.34 15.86
CA VAL A 127 -20.78 14.56 15.13
C VAL A 127 -21.94 14.95 14.23
N ASP A 128 -22.42 16.18 14.36
CA ASP A 128 -23.34 16.76 13.38
C ASP A 128 -22.54 17.26 12.18
N VAL A 129 -22.37 16.39 11.19
CA VAL A 129 -21.55 16.65 10.00
C VAL A 129 -22.05 17.82 9.16
N THR A 130 -23.31 18.24 9.34
CA THR A 130 -23.88 19.42 8.64
C THR A 130 -23.33 20.74 9.19
N LYS A 131 -22.70 20.71 10.36
CA LYS A 131 -22.09 21.88 11.00
C LYS A 131 -20.62 22.04 10.70
N LEU A 132 -20.02 21.10 9.99
CA LEU A 132 -18.63 21.23 9.56
C LEU A 132 -18.47 22.43 8.60
N LYS A 133 -17.48 23.24 8.83
CA LYS A 133 -17.20 24.46 8.05
C LYS A 133 -16.31 24.20 6.86
N LYS A 134 -15.48 23.14 6.94
CA LYS A 134 -14.69 22.63 5.83
C LYS A 134 -15.11 21.20 5.51
N PRO A 135 -14.86 20.73 4.30
CA PRO A 135 -15.19 19.37 3.90
C PRO A 135 -14.48 18.32 4.74
N LEU A 136 -15.19 17.23 5.02
CA LEU A 136 -14.63 15.97 5.48
C LEU A 136 -14.86 14.93 4.38
N TYR A 137 -13.78 14.30 3.95
CA TYR A 137 -13.79 13.26 2.93
C TYR A 137 -13.38 11.93 3.55
N ILE A 138 -14.08 10.85 3.20
CA ILE A 138 -13.72 9.49 3.54
C ILE A 138 -13.56 8.74 2.22
N LEU A 139 -12.36 8.26 1.95
CA LEU A 139 -12.05 7.47 0.77
C LEU A 139 -11.77 6.03 1.19
N ALA A 140 -12.53 5.11 0.64
CA ALA A 140 -12.28 3.67 0.76
C ALA A 140 -11.75 3.19 -0.60
N THR A 141 -10.50 2.77 -0.64
CA THR A 141 -9.81 2.34 -1.86
C THR A 141 -9.89 0.83 -2.05
N ALA A 142 -9.59 0.40 -3.26
CA ALA A 142 -9.55 -1.00 -3.65
C ALA A 142 -8.16 -1.40 -4.14
N ASP A 143 -7.84 -2.69 -3.98
CA ASP A 143 -6.71 -3.36 -4.62
C ASP A 143 -5.33 -2.82 -4.19
N GLU A 144 -5.24 -2.36 -2.94
CA GLU A 144 -3.99 -1.89 -2.34
C GLU A 144 -2.97 -3.00 -2.30
N GLU A 145 -3.38 -4.19 -1.84
CA GLU A 145 -2.56 -5.37 -1.54
C GLU A 145 -1.91 -6.02 -2.80
N THR A 146 -2.26 -5.51 -4.00
CA THR A 146 -1.70 -6.02 -5.26
C THR A 146 -1.12 -4.92 -6.14
N SER A 147 -1.89 -3.89 -6.44
CA SER A 147 -1.53 -2.91 -7.48
C SER A 147 -1.72 -1.45 -7.06
N MET A 148 -2.39 -1.20 -5.92
CA MET A 148 -2.86 0.13 -5.48
C MET A 148 -3.70 0.83 -6.55
N ALA A 149 -4.42 0.05 -7.39
CA ALA A 149 -5.17 0.56 -8.52
C ALA A 149 -6.23 1.57 -8.11
N GLY A 150 -6.89 1.36 -6.96
CA GLY A 150 -7.91 2.25 -6.44
C GLY A 150 -7.36 3.64 -6.11
N ALA A 151 -6.29 3.72 -5.33
CA ALA A 151 -5.66 4.98 -4.96
C ALA A 151 -5.06 5.71 -6.15
N ARG A 152 -4.40 4.97 -7.05
CA ARG A 152 -3.84 5.50 -8.30
C ARG A 152 -4.94 6.13 -9.16
N TYR A 153 -6.00 5.37 -9.46
CA TYR A 153 -7.12 5.86 -10.27
C TYR A 153 -7.77 7.09 -9.63
N PHE A 154 -8.01 7.07 -8.32
CA PHE A 154 -8.60 8.20 -7.62
C PHE A 154 -7.71 9.44 -7.74
N SER A 155 -6.42 9.34 -7.46
CA SER A 155 -5.49 10.47 -7.51
C SER A 155 -5.35 11.10 -8.89
N GLU A 156 -5.47 10.30 -9.96
CA GLU A 156 -5.36 10.75 -11.35
C GLU A 156 -6.65 11.41 -11.87
N THR A 157 -7.81 11.04 -11.31
CA THR A 157 -9.12 11.47 -11.86
C THR A 157 -9.85 12.48 -10.99
N THR A 158 -9.50 12.60 -9.71
CA THR A 158 -10.21 13.52 -8.80
C THR A 158 -9.75 14.96 -8.94
N ALA A 159 -10.72 15.88 -8.84
CA ALA A 159 -10.46 17.31 -8.70
C ALA A 159 -10.31 17.77 -7.24
N LEU A 160 -10.47 16.86 -6.26
CA LEU A 160 -10.41 17.21 -4.84
C LEU A 160 -9.02 17.71 -4.44
N ARG A 161 -9.00 18.73 -3.58
CA ARG A 161 -7.77 19.27 -2.98
C ARG A 161 -8.02 19.51 -1.50
N PRO A 162 -7.98 18.45 -0.67
CA PRO A 162 -8.04 18.58 0.78
C PRO A 162 -6.85 19.39 1.33
N ASP A 163 -6.97 19.94 2.53
CA ASP A 163 -5.83 20.56 3.20
C ASP A 163 -4.79 19.52 3.64
N CYS A 164 -5.27 18.34 4.01
CA CYS A 164 -4.42 17.21 4.43
C CYS A 164 -5.17 15.87 4.37
N ALA A 165 -4.39 14.77 4.44
CA ALA A 165 -4.91 13.41 4.48
C ALA A 165 -4.26 12.57 5.58
N ILE A 166 -5.02 11.59 6.10
CA ILE A 166 -4.52 10.53 6.99
C ILE A 166 -4.94 9.18 6.40
N ILE A 167 -3.96 8.29 6.22
CA ILE A 167 -4.14 6.89 5.82
C ILE A 167 -4.09 6.04 7.07
N GLY A 168 -5.10 5.21 7.31
CA GLY A 168 -5.30 4.48 8.56
C GLY A 168 -4.55 3.16 8.69
N GLU A 169 -3.38 3.01 8.08
CA GLU A 169 -2.52 1.82 8.20
C GLU A 169 -2.09 1.53 9.64
N PRO A 170 -1.78 0.25 9.96
CA PRO A 170 -1.48 -0.18 11.33
C PRO A 170 -0.10 0.30 11.79
N THR A 171 0.00 1.53 12.26
CA THR A 171 1.25 2.14 12.74
C THR A 171 1.39 2.12 14.28
N SER A 172 0.52 1.44 14.98
CA SER A 172 0.43 1.49 16.47
C SER A 172 0.19 2.90 17.00
N LEU A 173 -0.51 3.76 16.23
CA LEU A 173 -0.69 5.20 16.48
C LEU A 173 0.63 5.99 16.50
N GLN A 174 1.70 5.45 15.91
CA GLN A 174 2.91 6.20 15.61
C GLN A 174 2.70 6.94 14.29
N PRO A 175 2.74 8.28 14.24
CA PRO A 175 2.54 8.99 12.98
C PRO A 175 3.75 8.83 12.08
N ILE A 176 3.51 8.41 10.84
CA ILE A 176 4.54 8.17 9.83
C ILE A 176 4.43 9.25 8.76
N ARG A 177 5.51 9.99 8.54
CA ARG A 177 5.57 11.09 7.57
C ARG A 177 6.33 10.75 6.28
N ALA A 178 7.03 9.62 6.24
CA ALA A 178 7.76 9.20 5.05
C ALA A 178 7.90 7.69 4.98
N HIS A 179 7.91 7.16 3.75
CA HIS A 179 8.24 5.76 3.50
C HIS A 179 8.96 5.58 2.17
N LYS A 180 9.65 4.45 2.03
CA LYS A 180 10.28 4.07 0.76
C LYS A 180 9.23 3.70 -0.27
N GLY A 181 9.61 3.82 -1.55
CA GLY A 181 8.82 3.28 -2.65
C GLY A 181 9.00 1.78 -2.83
N HIS A 182 8.32 1.25 -3.86
CA HIS A 182 8.43 -0.14 -4.28
C HIS A 182 8.44 -0.24 -5.81
N ILE A 183 9.48 -0.84 -6.36
CA ILE A 183 9.62 -1.11 -7.79
C ILE A 183 9.95 -2.58 -7.96
N SER A 184 9.14 -3.29 -8.69
CA SER A 184 9.34 -4.70 -9.01
C SER A 184 9.62 -4.87 -10.50
N ASN A 185 10.84 -5.30 -10.84
CA ASN A 185 11.28 -5.47 -12.20
C ASN A 185 11.69 -6.90 -12.52
N VAL A 186 11.50 -7.31 -13.76
CA VAL A 186 12.08 -8.54 -14.32
C VAL A 186 13.15 -8.20 -15.35
N VAL A 187 14.32 -8.79 -15.19
CA VAL A 187 15.36 -8.86 -16.21
C VAL A 187 15.23 -10.20 -16.90
N ARG A 188 14.94 -10.17 -18.19
CA ARG A 188 14.85 -11.36 -19.02
C ARG A 188 16.00 -11.40 -20.02
N VAL A 189 16.66 -12.53 -20.11
CA VAL A 189 17.72 -12.78 -21.09
C VAL A 189 17.35 -13.95 -21.99
N LEU A 190 17.58 -13.75 -23.28
CA LEU A 190 17.31 -14.75 -24.33
C LEU A 190 18.61 -15.28 -24.89
N GLY A 191 18.85 -16.57 -24.68
CA GLY A 191 19.92 -17.34 -25.25
C GLY A 191 19.53 -18.01 -26.57
N GLN A 192 20.20 -19.07 -26.86
CA GLN A 192 19.93 -19.98 -27.97
C GLN A 192 20.26 -21.40 -27.54
N SER A 193 19.29 -22.30 -27.56
CA SER A 193 19.52 -23.69 -27.17
C SER A 193 20.44 -24.42 -28.16
N GLY A 194 21.16 -25.40 -27.63
CA GLY A 194 22.03 -26.29 -28.34
C GLY A 194 22.46 -27.45 -27.45
N HIS A 195 23.15 -28.42 -28.01
CA HIS A 195 23.73 -29.50 -27.24
C HIS A 195 24.95 -29.01 -26.45
N SER A 196 25.04 -29.29 -25.16
CA SER A 196 26.10 -28.76 -24.29
C SER A 196 27.52 -29.18 -24.68
N SER A 197 27.68 -30.27 -25.44
CA SER A 197 29.00 -30.71 -25.94
C SER A 197 29.55 -29.85 -27.09
N ASP A 198 28.75 -28.94 -27.68
CA ASP A 198 29.16 -28.03 -28.73
C ASP A 198 28.70 -26.60 -28.41
N PRO A 199 29.41 -25.89 -27.51
CA PRO A 199 29.01 -24.54 -27.08
C PRO A 199 28.90 -23.51 -28.18
N ALA A 200 29.60 -23.72 -29.32
CA ALA A 200 29.55 -22.82 -30.47
C ALA A 200 28.19 -22.78 -31.19
N ARG A 201 27.30 -23.76 -30.90
CA ARG A 201 25.97 -23.88 -31.52
C ARG A 201 24.86 -23.17 -30.74
N GLY A 202 25.18 -22.56 -29.61
CA GLY A 202 24.17 -21.88 -28.78
C GLY A 202 24.69 -20.63 -28.12
N VAL A 203 23.81 -20.00 -27.35
CA VAL A 203 24.11 -18.90 -26.43
C VAL A 203 23.46 -19.20 -25.10
N ASN A 204 24.30 -19.33 -24.06
CA ASN A 204 23.81 -19.74 -22.76
C ASN A 204 23.20 -18.56 -21.97
N ALA A 205 21.89 -18.54 -21.78
CA ALA A 205 21.19 -17.49 -21.04
C ALA A 205 21.60 -17.42 -19.57
N ILE A 206 22.04 -18.52 -18.94
CA ILE A 206 22.51 -18.50 -17.55
C ILE A 206 23.84 -17.74 -17.45
N GLU A 207 24.77 -17.91 -18.42
CA GLU A 207 26.03 -17.16 -18.44
C GLU A 207 25.79 -15.67 -18.67
N LEU A 208 24.84 -15.33 -19.54
CA LEU A 208 24.43 -13.94 -19.79
C LEU A 208 23.76 -13.33 -18.56
N MET A 209 22.90 -14.08 -17.87
CA MET A 209 22.30 -13.64 -16.62
C MET A 209 23.33 -13.47 -15.51
N HIS A 210 24.34 -14.33 -15.41
CA HIS A 210 25.46 -14.16 -14.46
C HIS A 210 26.18 -12.83 -14.68
N ASP A 211 26.45 -12.45 -15.94
CA ASP A 211 27.04 -11.16 -16.30
C ASP A 211 26.13 -9.99 -15.86
N ALA A 212 24.82 -10.07 -16.17
CA ALA A 212 23.82 -9.08 -15.75
C ALA A 212 23.74 -8.92 -14.22
N ILE A 213 23.72 -10.03 -13.47
CA ILE A 213 23.70 -10.01 -12.00
C ILE A 213 24.92 -9.28 -11.44
N GLY A 214 26.10 -9.49 -12.01
CA GLY A 214 27.33 -8.79 -11.61
C GLY A 214 27.18 -7.27 -11.67
N HIS A 215 26.63 -6.75 -12.76
CA HIS A 215 26.36 -5.32 -12.95
C HIS A 215 25.26 -4.79 -12.04
N ILE A 216 24.19 -5.56 -11.82
CA ILE A 216 23.10 -5.20 -10.90
C ILE A 216 23.61 -5.12 -9.45
N MET A 217 24.49 -6.03 -9.03
CA MET A 217 25.09 -5.97 -7.69
C MET A 217 25.99 -4.74 -7.53
N GLN A 218 26.74 -4.35 -8.56
CA GLN A 218 27.52 -3.10 -8.56
C GLN A 218 26.61 -1.87 -8.47
N LEU A 219 25.47 -1.86 -9.18
CA LEU A 219 24.45 -0.82 -9.03
C LEU A 219 23.93 -0.76 -7.60
N ARG A 220 23.58 -1.88 -7.00
CA ARG A 220 23.13 -1.94 -5.59
C ARG A 220 24.14 -1.30 -4.65
N ASP A 221 25.41 -1.63 -4.79
CA ASP A 221 26.47 -1.09 -3.95
C ASP A 221 26.69 0.42 -4.20
N SER A 222 26.55 0.86 -5.44
CA SER A 222 26.57 2.28 -5.83
C SER A 222 25.38 3.06 -5.25
N LEU A 223 24.16 2.51 -5.30
CA LEU A 223 22.97 3.12 -4.70
C LEU A 223 23.17 3.33 -3.20
N LYS A 224 23.66 2.30 -2.49
CA LYS A 224 23.96 2.37 -1.07
C LYS A 224 25.02 3.42 -0.73
N ALA A 225 26.03 3.59 -1.57
CA ALA A 225 27.12 4.56 -1.35
C ALA A 225 26.71 6.01 -1.65
N ARG A 226 25.82 6.22 -2.63
CA ARG A 226 25.48 7.55 -3.15
C ARG A 226 24.28 8.20 -2.49
N TYR A 227 23.32 7.40 -2.02
CA TYR A 227 22.06 7.88 -1.46
C TYR A 227 21.94 7.48 -0.01
N HIS A 228 21.71 8.47 0.84
CA HIS A 228 21.62 8.27 2.28
C HIS A 228 20.59 9.19 2.91
N TYR A 229 19.72 8.62 3.76
CA TYR A 229 18.75 9.38 4.53
C TYR A 229 18.66 8.81 5.95
N GLU A 230 19.39 9.42 6.89
CA GLU A 230 19.65 8.92 8.25
C GLU A 230 18.40 8.59 9.07
N ALA A 231 17.27 9.27 8.81
CA ALA A 231 16.05 9.06 9.58
C ALA A 231 15.34 7.70 9.28
N PHE A 232 15.72 6.99 8.21
CA PHE A 232 15.25 5.63 7.99
C PHE A 232 16.09 4.60 8.75
N THR A 233 15.45 3.58 9.32
CA THR A 233 16.15 2.44 9.94
C THR A 233 17.13 1.77 8.97
N VAL A 234 16.78 1.69 7.68
CA VAL A 234 17.70 1.33 6.59
C VAL A 234 17.91 2.58 5.76
N PRO A 235 19.02 3.34 5.97
CA PRO A 235 19.16 4.71 5.49
C PRO A 235 19.54 4.86 4.02
N TYR A 236 19.42 3.82 3.22
CA TYR A 236 19.77 3.79 1.79
C TYR A 236 18.73 3.03 0.97
N PRO A 237 18.68 3.24 -0.36
CA PRO A 237 17.83 2.44 -1.23
C PRO A 237 18.26 0.97 -1.21
N THR A 238 17.31 0.05 -1.16
CA THR A 238 17.64 -1.38 -1.23
C THR A 238 17.32 -1.93 -2.62
N LEU A 239 18.13 -2.91 -3.07
CA LEU A 239 17.89 -3.72 -4.25
C LEU A 239 18.08 -5.18 -3.87
N ASN A 240 17.01 -5.96 -4.01
CA ASN A 240 16.99 -7.39 -3.70
C ASN A 240 16.79 -8.20 -4.98
N LEU A 241 17.57 -9.29 -5.11
CA LEU A 241 17.38 -10.29 -6.14
C LEU A 241 16.47 -11.37 -5.54
N GLY A 242 15.18 -11.32 -5.89
CA GLY A 242 14.16 -12.09 -5.19
C GLY A 242 13.88 -13.47 -5.75
N HIS A 243 13.94 -13.61 -7.08
CA HIS A 243 13.66 -14.89 -7.76
C HIS A 243 14.47 -14.99 -9.05
N ILE A 244 14.98 -16.19 -9.35
CA ILE A 244 15.66 -16.48 -10.61
C ILE A 244 15.18 -17.82 -11.17
N HIS A 245 14.91 -17.87 -12.46
CA HIS A 245 14.51 -19.11 -13.15
C HIS A 245 15.16 -19.18 -14.52
N GLY A 246 15.71 -20.35 -14.88
CA GLY A 246 16.30 -20.57 -16.19
C GLY A 246 16.91 -21.97 -16.34
N GLY A 247 16.88 -22.47 -17.58
CA GLY A 247 17.36 -23.81 -17.91
C GLY A 247 16.39 -24.92 -17.53
N ASP A 248 16.59 -26.10 -18.13
CA ASP A 248 15.73 -27.27 -17.97
C ASP A 248 16.49 -28.61 -17.93
N ALA A 249 17.70 -28.68 -18.47
CA ALA A 249 18.52 -29.87 -18.47
C ALA A 249 20.02 -29.55 -18.53
N SER A 250 20.83 -30.31 -17.80
CA SER A 250 22.28 -30.10 -17.70
C SER A 250 23.04 -30.32 -19.00
N ASN A 251 22.49 -31.07 -19.93
CA ASN A 251 23.09 -31.37 -21.24
C ASN A 251 22.55 -30.48 -22.38
N ARG A 252 21.84 -29.41 -22.05
CA ARG A 252 21.31 -28.43 -22.99
C ARG A 252 21.74 -27.02 -22.64
N ILE A 253 22.14 -26.24 -23.64
CA ILE A 253 22.43 -24.82 -23.50
C ILE A 253 21.14 -24.08 -23.17
N CYS A 254 21.11 -23.32 -22.09
CA CYS A 254 19.93 -22.61 -21.62
C CYS A 254 19.48 -21.54 -22.60
N ALA A 255 18.21 -21.55 -23.00
CA ALA A 255 17.65 -20.62 -23.98
C ALA A 255 17.01 -19.37 -23.36
N CYS A 256 16.64 -19.41 -22.10
CA CYS A 256 16.00 -18.28 -21.42
C CYS A 256 16.31 -18.31 -19.92
N CYS A 257 16.55 -17.13 -19.36
CA CYS A 257 16.67 -16.97 -17.91
C CYS A 257 16.01 -15.64 -17.50
N GLU A 258 15.31 -15.67 -16.38
CA GLU A 258 14.61 -14.50 -15.80
C GLU A 258 15.08 -14.27 -14.36
N LEU A 259 15.24 -12.99 -14.01
CA LEU A 259 15.56 -12.53 -12.67
C LEU A 259 14.52 -11.49 -12.24
N HIS A 260 13.86 -11.72 -11.13
CA HIS A 260 12.94 -10.75 -10.53
C HIS A 260 13.65 -10.00 -9.41
N MET A 261 13.48 -8.68 -9.41
CA MET A 261 14.13 -7.77 -8.47
C MET A 261 13.10 -6.90 -7.77
N ASP A 262 13.37 -6.59 -6.50
CA ASP A 262 12.67 -5.60 -5.69
C ASP A 262 13.62 -4.43 -5.38
N ILE A 263 13.21 -3.22 -5.72
CA ILE A 263 13.94 -1.99 -5.40
C ILE A 263 13.07 -1.13 -4.48
N ARG A 264 13.66 -0.68 -3.37
CA ARG A 264 13.00 0.24 -2.43
C ARG A 264 13.68 1.60 -2.46
N PRO A 265 13.24 2.53 -3.31
CA PRO A 265 13.82 3.87 -3.41
C PRO A 265 13.50 4.71 -2.18
N LEU A 266 14.41 5.63 -1.84
CA LEU A 266 14.15 6.68 -0.88
C LEU A 266 13.21 7.76 -1.47
N PRO A 267 12.52 8.55 -0.63
CA PRO A 267 11.81 9.74 -1.08
C PRO A 267 12.72 10.66 -1.90
N GLY A 268 12.16 11.27 -2.95
CA GLY A 268 12.89 12.15 -3.87
C GLY A 268 13.64 11.44 -5.01
N MET A 269 13.81 10.11 -4.95
CA MET A 269 14.31 9.34 -6.10
C MET A 269 13.19 9.13 -7.11
N THR A 270 13.35 9.64 -8.32
CA THR A 270 12.32 9.46 -9.36
C THR A 270 12.44 8.11 -10.05
N LEU A 271 11.32 7.60 -10.57
CA LEU A 271 11.29 6.36 -11.34
C LEU A 271 12.19 6.44 -12.59
N ASN A 272 12.21 7.62 -13.25
CA ASN A 272 13.05 7.84 -14.42
C ASN A 272 14.53 7.76 -14.08
N ASP A 273 14.96 8.32 -12.94
CA ASP A 273 16.35 8.24 -12.50
C ASP A 273 16.76 6.79 -12.23
N LEU A 274 15.89 6.03 -11.55
CA LEU A 274 16.17 4.62 -11.24
C LEU A 274 16.19 3.73 -12.48
N ASN A 275 15.27 3.93 -13.40
CA ASN A 275 15.28 3.22 -14.70
C ASN A 275 16.53 3.60 -15.52
N GLY A 276 16.95 4.87 -15.48
CA GLY A 276 18.21 5.32 -16.09
C GLY A 276 19.42 4.59 -15.50
N LEU A 277 19.53 4.57 -14.17
CA LEU A 277 20.63 3.89 -13.48
C LEU A 277 20.66 2.37 -13.75
N LEU A 278 19.49 1.72 -13.83
CA LEU A 278 19.42 0.30 -14.16
C LEU A 278 19.83 0.03 -15.61
N ASN A 279 19.37 0.85 -16.55
CA ASN A 279 19.75 0.75 -17.95
C ASN A 279 21.23 0.98 -18.15
N ASP A 280 21.81 2.00 -17.50
CA ASP A 280 23.25 2.30 -17.55
C ASP A 280 24.08 1.13 -17.00
N ALA A 281 23.64 0.54 -15.89
CA ALA A 281 24.30 -0.62 -15.31
C ALA A 281 24.30 -1.85 -16.24
N LEU A 282 23.20 -2.05 -16.98
CA LEU A 282 23.04 -3.18 -17.91
C LEU A 282 23.54 -2.91 -19.33
N ALA A 283 23.94 -1.66 -19.66
CA ALA A 283 24.44 -1.29 -20.98
C ALA A 283 25.62 -2.16 -21.45
N PRO A 284 26.65 -2.46 -20.61
CA PRO A 284 27.77 -3.31 -21.06
C PRO A 284 27.32 -4.73 -21.42
N VAL A 285 26.30 -5.26 -20.75
CA VAL A 285 25.72 -6.58 -21.06
C VAL A 285 24.95 -6.52 -22.38
N SER A 286 24.16 -5.46 -22.57
CA SER A 286 23.40 -5.24 -23.81
C SER A 286 24.31 -5.02 -25.03
N GLU A 287 25.47 -4.36 -24.87
CA GLU A 287 26.48 -4.18 -25.89
C GLU A 287 27.16 -5.51 -26.27
N ARG A 288 27.48 -6.33 -25.26
CA ARG A 288 28.09 -7.66 -25.49
C ARG A 288 27.11 -8.64 -26.14
N TRP A 289 25.81 -8.52 -25.83
CA TRP A 289 24.75 -9.44 -26.23
C TRP A 289 23.57 -8.68 -26.89
N PRO A 290 23.74 -8.08 -28.06
CA PRO A 290 22.74 -7.20 -28.69
C PRO A 290 21.38 -7.88 -28.84
N GLY A 291 20.32 -7.21 -28.36
CA GLY A 291 18.94 -7.66 -28.49
C GLY A 291 18.55 -8.89 -27.64
N ARG A 292 19.41 -9.32 -26.71
CA ARG A 292 19.17 -10.52 -25.89
C ARG A 292 18.73 -10.23 -24.45
N LEU A 293 18.82 -8.97 -23.99
CA LEU A 293 18.44 -8.55 -22.66
C LEU A 293 17.28 -7.56 -22.74
N THR A 294 16.26 -7.76 -21.91
CA THR A 294 15.15 -6.84 -21.70
C THR A 294 14.88 -6.64 -20.22
N VAL A 295 14.42 -5.43 -19.86
CA VAL A 295 13.92 -5.11 -18.53
C VAL A 295 12.47 -4.69 -18.67
N ALA A 296 11.61 -5.21 -17.81
CA ALA A 296 10.20 -4.85 -17.74
C ALA A 296 9.74 -4.71 -16.29
N GLU A 297 8.70 -3.92 -16.07
CA GLU A 297 8.02 -3.83 -14.78
C GLU A 297 7.14 -5.07 -14.57
N LEU A 298 7.17 -5.67 -13.39
CA LEU A 298 6.27 -6.75 -12.99
C LEU A 298 4.94 -6.20 -12.45
N HIS A 299 5.03 -5.08 -11.75
CA HIS A 299 3.88 -4.36 -11.20
C HIS A 299 4.08 -2.85 -11.41
N PRO A 300 2.98 -2.06 -11.47
CA PRO A 300 3.08 -0.61 -11.52
C PRO A 300 3.91 -0.09 -10.35
N PRO A 301 4.93 0.74 -10.59
CA PRO A 301 5.84 1.18 -9.55
C PRO A 301 5.17 2.16 -8.57
N ILE A 302 5.61 2.11 -7.32
CA ILE A 302 5.15 2.97 -6.24
C ILE A 302 6.33 3.87 -5.85
N PRO A 303 6.24 5.20 -6.00
CA PRO A 303 7.32 6.11 -5.61
C PRO A 303 7.49 6.18 -4.09
N GLY A 304 8.65 6.68 -3.64
CA GLY A 304 8.82 7.09 -2.25
C GLY A 304 7.95 8.29 -1.91
N TYR A 305 7.61 8.42 -0.64
CA TYR A 305 6.72 9.46 -0.13
C TYR A 305 7.34 10.16 1.07
N GLU A 306 7.12 11.48 1.16
CA GLU A 306 7.48 12.27 2.34
C GLU A 306 6.58 13.50 2.51
N CYS A 307 5.96 13.62 3.68
CA CYS A 307 5.30 14.85 4.13
C CYS A 307 6.34 15.76 4.77
N PRO A 308 6.37 17.07 4.45
CA PRO A 308 7.29 18.02 5.08
C PRO A 308 7.13 18.04 6.62
N PRO A 309 8.26 18.02 7.37
CA PRO A 309 8.21 17.94 8.84
C PRO A 309 7.61 19.20 9.51
N ASP A 310 7.61 20.32 8.82
CA ASP A 310 7.07 21.61 9.26
C ASP A 310 5.63 21.87 8.79
N HIS A 311 4.97 20.86 8.21
CA HIS A 311 3.58 21.01 7.79
C HIS A 311 2.63 21.00 9.00
N GLN A 312 1.57 21.80 8.95
CA GLN A 312 0.57 21.92 10.02
C GLN A 312 0.00 20.57 10.47
N LEU A 313 -0.25 19.64 9.54
CA LEU A 313 -0.73 18.29 9.87
C LEU A 313 0.23 17.56 10.81
N VAL A 314 1.55 17.64 10.55
CA VAL A 314 2.59 17.04 11.38
C VAL A 314 2.57 17.64 12.77
N GLU A 315 2.61 18.98 12.87
CA GLU A 315 2.61 19.70 14.16
C GLU A 315 1.37 19.36 15.00
N VAL A 316 0.19 19.34 14.38
CA VAL A 316 -1.08 19.03 15.06
C VAL A 316 -1.08 17.59 15.57
N VAL A 317 -0.73 16.62 14.75
CA VAL A 317 -0.75 15.20 15.11
C VAL A 317 0.30 14.88 16.16
N GLU A 318 1.52 15.40 16.04
CA GLU A 318 2.56 15.26 17.06
C GLU A 318 2.13 15.84 18.42
N LYS A 319 1.47 16.98 18.40
CA LYS A 319 0.93 17.59 19.63
C LYS A 319 -0.19 16.76 20.26
N LEU A 320 -1.10 16.22 19.44
CA LEU A 320 -2.21 15.42 19.95
C LEU A 320 -1.75 14.09 20.56
N LEU A 321 -0.73 13.47 19.95
CA LEU A 321 -0.22 12.16 20.38
C LEU A 321 0.93 12.28 21.40
N GLY A 322 1.55 13.45 21.52
CA GLY A 322 2.72 13.65 22.38
C GLY A 322 3.97 12.89 21.90
N THR A 323 4.03 12.54 20.60
CA THR A 323 5.16 11.82 20.00
C THR A 323 5.56 12.46 18.67
N LYS A 324 6.81 12.27 18.27
CA LYS A 324 7.32 12.75 16.98
C LYS A 324 6.95 11.79 15.85
N THR A 325 6.83 12.34 14.64
CA THR A 325 6.68 11.52 13.43
C THR A 325 7.92 10.67 13.16
N ASP A 326 7.71 9.51 12.55
CA ASP A 326 8.73 8.55 12.19
C ASP A 326 8.70 8.22 10.68
N MET A 327 9.60 7.38 10.22
CA MET A 327 9.73 6.91 8.84
C MET A 327 9.81 5.38 8.79
N VAL A 328 9.26 4.78 7.74
CA VAL A 328 9.21 3.32 7.60
C VAL A 328 9.76 2.85 6.24
N ASN A 329 10.18 1.59 6.19
CA ASN A 329 10.77 1.01 4.98
C ASN A 329 9.74 0.34 4.04
N TYR A 330 8.54 0.03 4.53
CA TYR A 330 7.43 -0.47 3.70
C TYR A 330 6.74 0.69 2.97
N CYS A 331 5.89 0.40 1.99
CA CYS A 331 5.12 1.40 1.26
C CYS A 331 3.62 1.25 1.54
N THR A 332 2.89 2.33 1.26
CA THR A 332 1.44 2.46 1.38
C THR A 332 0.90 3.29 0.20
N GLU A 333 -0.39 3.60 0.19
CA GLU A 333 -1.02 4.49 -0.80
C GLU A 333 -0.61 5.97 -0.68
N ALA A 334 0.24 6.34 0.28
CA ALA A 334 0.59 7.74 0.57
C ALA A 334 1.17 8.53 -0.63
N PRO A 335 1.96 7.94 -1.54
CA PRO A 335 2.43 8.66 -2.72
C PRO A 335 1.31 9.15 -3.64
N PHE A 336 0.19 8.43 -3.71
CA PHE A 336 -0.96 8.84 -4.50
C PHE A 336 -1.75 9.95 -3.80
N MET A 337 -1.97 9.82 -2.51
CA MET A 337 -2.65 10.86 -1.72
C MET A 337 -1.83 12.15 -1.65
N GLN A 338 -0.50 12.05 -1.57
CA GLN A 338 0.42 13.19 -1.58
C GLN A 338 0.27 14.07 -2.84
N THR A 339 -0.17 13.53 -3.97
CA THR A 339 -0.43 14.34 -5.17
C THR A 339 -1.62 15.29 -4.98
N LEU A 340 -2.48 15.01 -4.01
CA LEU A 340 -3.67 15.81 -3.70
C LEU A 340 -3.40 16.80 -2.55
N CYS A 341 -2.72 16.35 -1.51
CA CYS A 341 -2.45 17.12 -0.29
C CYS A 341 -1.35 16.46 0.57
N PRO A 342 -0.74 17.20 1.50
CA PRO A 342 0.13 16.64 2.53
C PRO A 342 -0.57 15.52 3.30
N THR A 343 0.11 14.38 3.45
CA THR A 343 -0.48 13.14 3.95
C THR A 343 0.34 12.60 5.12
N LEU A 344 -0.29 12.00 6.12
CA LEU A 344 0.35 11.14 7.12
C LEU A 344 -0.23 9.73 7.06
N VAL A 345 0.58 8.76 7.44
CA VAL A 345 0.14 7.37 7.64
C VAL A 345 0.03 7.16 9.16
N LEU A 346 -1.17 6.83 9.64
CA LEU A 346 -1.48 6.80 11.07
C LEU A 346 -2.75 6.03 11.35
N GLY A 347 -2.62 4.88 11.99
CA GLY A 347 -3.79 4.09 12.39
C GLY A 347 -3.51 3.14 13.55
N PRO A 348 -4.58 2.46 14.01
CA PRO A 348 -4.51 1.49 15.11
C PRO A 348 -3.89 0.18 14.64
N GLY A 349 -3.43 -0.62 15.61
CA GLY A 349 -2.82 -1.91 15.32
C GLY A 349 -1.36 -1.82 14.92
N SER A 350 -0.72 -2.96 14.83
CA SER A 350 0.71 -3.06 14.53
C SER A 350 0.92 -3.66 13.15
N ILE A 351 1.84 -3.09 12.38
CA ILE A 351 2.27 -3.64 11.09
C ILE A 351 2.82 -5.08 11.20
N ASN A 352 3.24 -5.49 12.39
CA ASN A 352 3.66 -6.86 12.63
C ASN A 352 2.52 -7.89 12.54
N GLN A 353 1.26 -7.43 12.50
CA GLN A 353 0.08 -8.27 12.29
C GLN A 353 -0.31 -8.38 10.83
N ALA A 354 0.15 -7.45 9.99
CA ALA A 354 -0.10 -7.50 8.56
C ALA A 354 0.42 -8.81 7.95
N HIS A 355 -0.41 -9.45 7.12
CA HIS A 355 -0.09 -10.69 6.40
C HIS A 355 0.28 -11.88 7.32
N GLN A 356 -0.16 -11.86 8.59
CA GLN A 356 0.11 -12.94 9.55
C GLN A 356 -1.16 -13.76 9.82
N PRO A 357 -0.99 -15.09 10.03
CA PRO A 357 -2.10 -15.91 10.54
C PRO A 357 -2.58 -15.41 11.89
N ASP A 358 -3.89 -15.56 12.15
CA ASP A 358 -4.54 -15.07 13.36
C ASP A 358 -4.29 -13.58 13.61
N GLU A 359 -4.30 -12.78 12.54
CA GLU A 359 -4.25 -11.31 12.59
C GLU A 359 -5.20 -10.76 13.65
N TYR A 360 -4.75 -9.78 14.42
CA TYR A 360 -5.58 -9.17 15.45
C TYR A 360 -5.31 -7.68 15.65
N LEU A 361 -6.33 -7.01 16.18
CA LEU A 361 -6.22 -5.67 16.77
C LEU A 361 -6.29 -5.76 18.29
N GLU A 362 -5.38 -5.12 19.01
CA GLU A 362 -5.49 -4.98 20.48
C GLU A 362 -6.57 -3.96 20.83
N THR A 363 -7.46 -4.31 21.78
CA THR A 363 -8.58 -3.45 22.20
C THR A 363 -8.13 -2.14 22.83
N ARG A 364 -6.88 -2.05 23.32
CA ARG A 364 -6.29 -0.80 23.84
C ARG A 364 -6.26 0.32 22.81
N PHE A 365 -6.27 0.02 21.51
CA PHE A 365 -6.31 1.02 20.44
C PHE A 365 -7.69 1.63 20.23
N ILE A 366 -8.79 1.02 20.73
CA ILE A 366 -10.15 1.45 20.40
C ILE A 366 -10.39 2.89 20.84
N LYS A 367 -10.21 3.17 22.13
CA LYS A 367 -10.49 4.51 22.68
C LYS A 367 -9.54 5.58 22.12
N PRO A 368 -8.20 5.38 22.13
CA PRO A 368 -7.27 6.41 21.64
C PRO A 368 -7.48 6.75 20.15
N THR A 369 -7.77 5.76 19.31
CA THR A 369 -8.00 5.99 17.87
C THR A 369 -9.26 6.82 17.64
N ARG A 370 -10.37 6.48 18.33
CA ARG A 370 -11.60 7.26 18.24
C ARG A 370 -11.38 8.71 18.66
N GLU A 371 -10.71 8.92 19.80
CA GLU A 371 -10.40 10.26 20.32
C GLU A 371 -9.52 11.05 19.35
N LEU A 372 -8.51 10.41 18.78
CA LEU A 372 -7.62 11.02 17.79
C LEU A 372 -8.39 11.47 16.54
N ILE A 373 -9.19 10.59 15.94
CA ILE A 373 -10.00 10.93 14.75
C ILE A 373 -10.93 12.09 15.07
N THR A 374 -11.62 12.05 16.21
CA THR A 374 -12.52 13.14 16.62
C THR A 374 -11.78 14.48 16.73
N GLN A 375 -10.57 14.50 17.33
CA GLN A 375 -9.78 15.72 17.52
C GLN A 375 -9.23 16.25 16.19
N VAL A 376 -8.79 15.38 15.29
CA VAL A 376 -8.28 15.76 13.96
C VAL A 376 -9.43 16.31 13.10
N VAL A 377 -10.59 15.67 13.08
CA VAL A 377 -11.79 16.18 12.39
C VAL A 377 -12.19 17.55 12.96
N HIS A 378 -12.18 17.69 14.29
CA HIS A 378 -12.50 18.97 14.92
C HIS A 378 -11.50 20.06 14.51
N HIS A 379 -10.20 19.76 14.49
CA HIS A 379 -9.17 20.73 14.13
C HIS A 379 -9.28 21.19 12.68
N PHE A 380 -9.42 20.27 11.72
CA PHE A 380 -9.35 20.58 10.30
C PHE A 380 -10.70 20.89 9.63
N CYS A 381 -11.83 20.49 10.25
CA CYS A 381 -13.14 20.66 9.61
C CYS A 381 -14.11 21.56 10.40
N TRP A 382 -13.86 21.86 11.68
CA TRP A 382 -14.82 22.59 12.52
C TRP A 382 -14.59 24.10 12.55
N HIS A 383 -13.38 24.57 12.24
CA HIS A 383 -12.99 26.00 12.32
C HIS A 383 -12.74 26.68 10.98
#